data_a6f54b12ae6390ff02d945982baba523
#
_entry.id   a6f54b12ae6390ff02d945982baba523
#
_cell.length_a   1.000
_cell.length_b   1.000
_cell.length_c   1.000
_cell.angle_alpha   90.00
_cell.angle_beta   90.00
_cell.angle_gamma   90.00
#
_symmetry.space_group_name_H-M   'P 1'
#
loop_
_entity.id
_entity.type
_entity.pdbx_description
1 polymer ?
#
loop_
_entity_poly.entity_id
_entity_poly.type
_entity_poly.pdbx_seq_one_letter_code
_entity_poly.pdbx_strand_id
1 'polypeptide(L)'
;MADKKVIFVAFAIEDERQRDFLKGQSLNTDSPFEYIDMSVKEAYDSKWKERVRTRIRRSDGVIALVSKNSLTSSGQKWEISCAKEEKKVLGIWAYKDDRTNLVGVNTVVWTWPAIEKFINSL
;
A
#
# COMPACT_ATOMS: atom_id res chain seq x y z
N MET A 1 22.19 4.28 13.15
CA MET A 1 20.79 3.83 13.09
C MET A 1 20.37 3.62 11.64
N ALA A 2 19.70 2.55 11.38
CA ALA A 2 19.15 2.34 10.05
C ALA A 2 18.01 3.33 9.82
N ASP A 3 17.96 3.94 8.65
CA ASP A 3 16.87 4.81 8.28
C ASP A 3 15.57 3.99 8.13
N LYS A 4 14.47 4.60 8.51
CA LYS A 4 13.17 3.98 8.32
C LYS A 4 12.87 3.85 6.83
N LYS A 5 12.27 2.73 6.45
CA LYS A 5 11.83 2.53 5.07
C LYS A 5 10.58 3.36 4.80
N VAL A 6 10.48 3.84 3.58
CA VAL A 6 9.35 4.64 3.12
C VAL A 6 8.42 3.73 2.33
N ILE A 7 7.17 3.64 2.76
CA ILE A 7 6.19 2.72 2.18
C ILE A 7 5.05 3.50 1.51
N PHE A 8 4.83 3.20 0.23
CA PHE A 8 3.66 3.69 -0.48
C PHE A 8 2.50 2.74 -0.20
N VAL A 9 1.31 3.28 0.08
CA VAL A 9 0.14 2.45 0.34
C VAL A 9 -0.89 2.63 -0.78
N ALA A 10 -1.20 1.52 -1.46
CA ALA A 10 -2.21 1.48 -2.51
C ALA A 10 -3.51 0.92 -1.92
N PHE A 11 -4.60 1.67 -2.01
CA PHE A 11 -5.88 1.24 -1.47
C PHE A 11 -7.05 1.83 -2.26
N ALA A 12 -8.20 1.14 -2.22
CA ALA A 12 -9.44 1.66 -2.77
C ALA A 12 -9.97 2.74 -1.83
N ILE A 13 -10.62 3.77 -2.38
CA ILE A 13 -11.11 4.90 -1.57
C ILE A 13 -12.08 4.44 -0.47
N GLU A 14 -12.84 3.38 -0.73
CA GLU A 14 -13.78 2.81 0.23
C GLU A 14 -13.07 2.24 1.47
N ASP A 15 -11.77 1.96 1.36
CA ASP A 15 -10.96 1.40 2.45
C ASP A 15 -10.13 2.46 3.17
N GLU A 16 -10.49 3.72 3.06
CA GLU A 16 -9.75 4.84 3.66
C GLU A 16 -9.57 4.68 5.17
N ARG A 17 -10.58 4.15 5.87
CA ARG A 17 -10.48 3.93 7.31
C ARG A 17 -9.36 2.93 7.64
N GLN A 18 -9.24 1.88 6.84
CA GLN A 18 -8.19 0.87 7.03
C GLN A 18 -6.81 1.44 6.74
N ARG A 19 -6.71 2.31 5.74
CA ARG A 19 -5.50 3.06 5.47
C ARG A 19 -5.09 3.89 6.70
N ASP A 20 -6.06 4.50 7.39
CA ASP A 20 -5.78 5.30 8.58
C ASP A 20 -5.24 4.44 9.73
N PHE A 21 -5.70 3.20 9.87
CA PHE A 21 -5.14 2.28 10.87
C PHE A 21 -3.68 1.95 10.55
N LEU A 22 -3.35 1.70 9.31
CA LEU A 22 -1.97 1.43 8.91
C LEU A 22 -1.09 2.66 9.14
N LYS A 23 -1.58 3.84 8.83
CA LYS A 23 -0.89 5.09 9.12
C LYS A 23 -0.62 5.24 10.62
N GLY A 24 -1.62 4.90 11.46
CA GLY A 24 -1.45 4.92 12.91
C GLY A 24 -0.34 4.00 13.37
N GLN A 25 -0.21 2.81 12.77
CA GLN A 25 0.87 1.89 13.09
C GLN A 25 2.25 2.49 12.74
N SER A 26 2.33 3.23 11.65
CA SER A 26 3.60 3.85 11.23
C SER A 26 4.05 4.97 12.17
N LEU A 27 3.14 5.56 12.94
CA LEU A 27 3.44 6.62 13.89
C LEU A 27 3.99 6.08 15.21
N ASN A 28 3.96 4.78 15.43
CA ASN A 28 4.55 4.15 16.60
C ASN A 28 6.08 4.34 16.54
N THR A 29 6.68 4.71 17.66
CA THR A 29 8.14 4.96 17.74
C THR A 29 8.95 3.72 17.40
N ASP A 30 8.38 2.53 17.57
CA ASP A 30 9.06 1.27 17.26
C ASP A 30 8.80 0.81 15.82
N SER A 31 8.07 1.60 15.03
CA SER A 31 7.77 1.24 13.65
C SER A 31 9.04 1.27 12.79
N PRO A 32 9.29 0.24 11.95
CA PRO A 32 10.42 0.23 11.05
C PRO A 32 10.18 1.02 9.76
N PHE A 33 9.03 1.66 9.60
CA PHE A 33 8.71 2.35 8.35
C PHE A 33 8.02 3.69 8.58
N GLU A 34 8.17 4.56 7.59
CA GLU A 34 7.42 5.80 7.48
C GLU A 34 6.30 5.60 6.48
N TYR A 35 5.14 6.13 6.79
CA TYR A 35 3.97 6.03 5.95
C TYR A 35 3.95 7.16 4.92
N ILE A 36 3.75 6.80 3.65
CA ILE A 36 3.43 7.77 2.62
C ILE A 36 2.02 7.50 2.15
N ASP A 37 1.11 8.42 2.47
CA ASP A 37 -0.25 8.35 1.97
C ASP A 37 -0.28 8.95 0.58
N MET A 38 -0.47 8.10 -0.39
CA MET A 38 -0.43 8.50 -1.79
C MET A 38 -1.77 8.37 -2.46
N SER A 39 -2.84 8.10 -1.70
CA SER A 39 -4.15 8.07 -2.31
C SER A 39 -4.50 9.46 -2.81
N VAL A 40 -4.77 9.53 -4.08
CA VAL A 40 -5.25 10.75 -4.69
C VAL A 40 -6.74 10.83 -4.41
N LYS A 41 -7.13 11.68 -3.46
CA LYS A 41 -8.54 11.99 -3.19
C LYS A 41 -9.08 12.98 -4.20
N GLU A 42 -8.23 13.46 -5.09
CA GLU A 42 -8.57 14.44 -6.10
C GLU A 42 -8.99 13.74 -7.38
N ALA A 43 -9.74 14.45 -8.22
CA ALA A 43 -10.12 13.95 -9.52
C ALA A 43 -8.90 13.48 -10.30
N TYR A 44 -9.04 12.34 -10.97
CA TYR A 44 -7.98 11.79 -11.80
C TYR A 44 -7.74 12.71 -13.01
N ASP A 45 -6.78 13.62 -12.87
CA ASP A 45 -6.38 14.47 -14.00
C ASP A 45 -5.30 13.76 -14.83
N SER A 46 -4.89 14.40 -15.93
CA SER A 46 -3.91 13.83 -16.84
C SER A 46 -2.53 13.60 -16.20
N LYS A 47 -2.25 14.24 -15.09
CA LYS A 47 -0.95 14.15 -14.41
C LYS A 47 -0.97 13.23 -13.19
N TRP A 48 -2.13 12.68 -12.85
CA TRP A 48 -2.28 11.82 -11.67
C TRP A 48 -1.34 10.62 -11.72
N LYS A 49 -1.34 9.90 -12.83
CA LYS A 49 -0.50 8.71 -12.99
C LYS A 49 0.98 9.03 -12.88
N GLU A 50 1.38 10.15 -13.45
CA GLU A 50 2.78 10.58 -13.41
C GLU A 50 3.21 10.91 -11.97
N ARG A 51 2.37 11.61 -11.21
CA ARG A 51 2.65 11.92 -9.81
C ARG A 51 2.76 10.66 -8.97
N VAL A 52 1.85 9.72 -9.14
CA VAL A 52 1.86 8.44 -8.40
C VAL A 52 3.12 7.66 -8.72
N ARG A 53 3.49 7.54 -9.99
CA ARG A 53 4.70 6.82 -10.40
C ARG A 53 5.94 7.41 -9.74
N THR A 54 6.06 8.72 -9.71
CA THR A 54 7.18 9.42 -9.06
C THR A 54 7.28 9.04 -7.58
N ARG A 55 6.15 9.01 -6.90
CA ARG A 55 6.12 8.70 -5.47
C ARG A 55 6.43 7.23 -5.19
N ILE A 56 5.95 6.33 -6.05
CA ILE A 56 6.29 4.91 -5.95
C ILE A 56 7.79 4.71 -6.12
N ARG A 57 8.40 5.39 -7.08
CA ARG A 57 9.85 5.32 -7.30
C ARG A 57 10.66 5.82 -6.11
N ARG A 58 10.13 6.79 -5.37
CA ARG A 58 10.78 7.34 -4.17
C ARG A 58 10.58 6.46 -2.93
N SER A 59 9.62 5.54 -2.97
CA SER A 59 9.39 4.63 -1.85
C SER A 59 10.39 3.48 -1.88
N ASP A 60 10.47 2.76 -0.78
CA ASP A 60 11.28 1.54 -0.70
C ASP A 60 10.47 0.31 -1.05
N GLY A 61 9.16 0.38 -0.92
CA GLY A 61 8.26 -0.71 -1.25
C GLY A 61 6.81 -0.27 -1.17
N VAL A 62 5.90 -1.14 -1.57
CA VAL A 62 4.47 -0.85 -1.63
C VAL A 62 3.67 -1.88 -0.84
N ILE A 63 2.74 -1.41 -0.02
CA ILE A 63 1.74 -2.27 0.62
C ILE A 63 0.39 -1.98 -0.02
N ALA A 64 -0.28 -3.02 -0.48
CA ALA A 64 -1.63 -2.91 -1.04
C ALA A 64 -2.65 -3.41 -0.02
N LEU A 65 -3.64 -2.59 0.29
CA LEU A 65 -4.77 -2.99 1.14
C LEU A 65 -5.79 -3.69 0.26
N VAL A 66 -5.89 -5.01 0.39
CA VAL A 66 -6.73 -5.84 -0.47
C VAL A 66 -8.09 -6.07 0.17
N SER A 67 -9.16 -5.80 -0.59
CA SER A 67 -10.53 -6.06 -0.19
C SER A 67 -11.38 -6.28 -1.44
N LYS A 68 -12.65 -6.59 -1.25
CA LYS A 68 -13.59 -6.66 -2.39
C LYS A 68 -13.63 -5.35 -3.18
N ASN A 69 -13.36 -4.22 -2.52
CA ASN A 69 -13.33 -2.91 -3.17
C ASN A 69 -12.17 -2.77 -4.17
N SER A 70 -11.11 -3.56 -3.97
CA SER A 70 -9.96 -3.58 -4.89
C SER A 70 -10.34 -4.07 -6.28
N LEU A 71 -11.36 -4.95 -6.37
CA LEU A 71 -11.80 -5.52 -7.65
C LEU A 71 -12.41 -4.48 -8.57
N THR A 72 -12.96 -3.40 -8.03
CA THR A 72 -13.64 -2.35 -8.80
C THR A 72 -12.88 -1.02 -8.78
N SER A 73 -11.76 -0.94 -8.09
CA SER A 73 -10.97 0.28 -8.02
C SER A 73 -9.94 0.32 -9.15
N SER A 74 -10.23 1.05 -10.21
CA SER A 74 -9.30 1.21 -11.32
C SER A 74 -8.03 1.94 -10.86
N GLY A 75 -8.17 2.90 -9.96
CA GLY A 75 -7.03 3.64 -9.39
C GLY A 75 -6.07 2.75 -8.65
N GLN A 76 -6.59 1.92 -7.72
CA GLN A 76 -5.75 0.99 -6.97
C GLN A 76 -5.09 -0.03 -7.89
N LYS A 77 -5.84 -0.57 -8.85
CA LYS A 77 -5.28 -1.55 -9.80
C LYS A 77 -4.12 -0.95 -10.59
N TRP A 78 -4.26 0.28 -11.04
CA TRP A 78 -3.19 0.96 -11.77
C TRP A 78 -1.97 1.17 -10.87
N GLU A 79 -2.20 1.61 -9.63
CA GLU A 79 -1.12 1.82 -8.66
C GLU A 79 -0.35 0.53 -8.39
N ILE A 80 -1.06 -0.58 -8.21
CA ILE A 80 -0.44 -1.89 -7.99
C ILE A 80 0.35 -2.33 -9.23
N SER A 81 -0.21 -2.15 -10.42
CA SER A 81 0.48 -2.50 -11.66
C SER A 81 1.77 -1.71 -11.82
N CYS A 82 1.72 -0.41 -11.56
CA CYS A 82 2.88 0.46 -11.59
C CYS A 82 3.92 0.04 -10.54
N ALA A 83 3.45 -0.27 -9.33
CA ALA A 83 4.33 -0.67 -8.24
C ALA A 83 5.07 -1.97 -8.55
N LYS A 84 4.41 -2.94 -9.17
CA LYS A 84 5.04 -4.20 -9.55
C LYS A 84 6.19 -4.02 -10.53
N GLU A 85 6.12 -3.00 -11.36
CA GLU A 85 7.20 -2.66 -12.31
C GLU A 85 8.39 -1.98 -11.60
N GLU A 86 8.13 -1.26 -10.52
CA GLU A 86 9.12 -0.39 -9.90
C GLU A 86 9.68 -0.91 -8.57
N LYS A 87 8.86 -1.60 -7.76
CA LYS A 87 9.20 -1.97 -6.40
C LYS A 87 8.60 -3.31 -6.01
N LYS A 88 8.98 -3.83 -4.82
CA LYS A 88 8.33 -5.00 -4.24
C LYS A 88 6.97 -4.61 -3.69
N VAL A 89 5.99 -5.48 -3.84
CA VAL A 89 4.61 -5.26 -3.38
C VAL A 89 4.17 -6.39 -2.45
N LEU A 90 3.62 -6.01 -1.31
CA LEU A 90 2.95 -6.94 -0.41
C LEU A 90 1.48 -6.55 -0.30
N GLY A 91 0.58 -7.52 -0.53
CA GLY A 91 -0.84 -7.34 -0.24
C GLY A 91 -1.13 -7.73 1.21
N ILE A 92 -1.98 -6.98 1.88
CA ILE A 92 -2.54 -7.38 3.17
C ILE A 92 -4.05 -7.24 3.10
N TRP A 93 -4.77 -8.20 3.68
CA TRP A 93 -6.24 -8.12 3.70
C TRP A 93 -6.69 -7.03 4.66
N ALA A 94 -7.43 -6.06 4.13
CA ALA A 94 -7.87 -4.90 4.90
C ALA A 94 -8.89 -5.22 5.98
N TYR A 95 -9.67 -6.28 5.79
CA TYR A 95 -10.73 -6.68 6.71
C TYR A 95 -10.60 -8.14 7.11
N LYS A 96 -10.96 -8.43 8.35
CA LYS A 96 -10.85 -9.77 8.92
C LYS A 96 -11.66 -10.82 8.15
N ASP A 97 -12.82 -10.45 7.66
CA ASP A 97 -13.75 -11.39 7.02
C ASP A 97 -13.72 -11.32 5.49
N ASP A 98 -12.82 -10.52 4.93
CA ASP A 98 -12.70 -10.33 3.49
C ASP A 98 -11.36 -10.90 3.02
N ARG A 99 -11.43 -12.04 2.34
CA ARG A 99 -10.24 -12.74 1.79
C ARG A 99 -10.24 -12.68 0.27
N THR A 100 -10.56 -11.52 -0.29
CA THR A 100 -10.56 -11.30 -1.73
C THR A 100 -9.22 -11.69 -2.33
N ASN A 101 -9.25 -12.49 -3.38
CA ASN A 101 -8.05 -12.85 -4.14
C ASN A 101 -7.82 -11.84 -5.25
N LEU A 102 -6.78 -11.04 -5.11
CA LEU A 102 -6.38 -10.10 -6.14
C LEU A 102 -5.25 -10.73 -6.96
N VAL A 103 -5.56 -11.09 -8.19
CA VAL A 103 -4.62 -11.82 -9.07
C VAL A 103 -3.32 -11.03 -9.24
N GLY A 104 -2.21 -11.74 -9.07
CA GLY A 104 -0.88 -11.13 -9.23
C GLY A 104 -0.35 -10.42 -8.00
N VAL A 105 -1.10 -10.40 -6.91
CA VAL A 105 -0.67 -9.80 -5.65
C VAL A 105 -0.57 -10.88 -4.57
N ASN A 106 0.62 -11.04 -4.02
CA ASN A 106 0.82 -11.93 -2.88
C ASN A 106 0.22 -11.26 -1.64
N THR A 107 -0.88 -11.81 -1.13
CA THR A 107 -1.64 -11.21 -0.04
C THR A 107 -1.59 -12.08 1.20
N VAL A 108 -1.32 -11.47 2.34
CA VAL A 108 -1.22 -12.15 3.64
C VAL A 108 -2.15 -11.50 4.64
N VAL A 109 -2.36 -12.19 5.76
CA VAL A 109 -3.14 -11.63 6.88
C VAL A 109 -2.42 -10.38 7.41
N TRP A 110 -3.18 -9.34 7.71
CA TRP A 110 -2.63 -8.09 8.26
C TRP A 110 -2.17 -8.33 9.70
N THR A 111 -0.88 -8.55 9.88
CA THR A 111 -0.25 -8.70 11.18
C THR A 111 1.03 -7.87 11.20
N TRP A 112 1.44 -7.45 12.37
CA TRP A 112 2.68 -6.70 12.53
C TRP A 112 3.90 -7.50 12.06
N PRO A 113 4.05 -8.79 12.44
CA PRO A 113 5.19 -9.59 11.96
C PRO A 113 5.25 -9.71 10.45
N ALA A 114 4.10 -9.81 9.76
CA ALA A 114 4.07 -9.88 8.30
C ALA A 114 4.59 -8.59 7.66
N ILE A 115 4.17 -7.45 8.18
CA ILE A 115 4.61 -6.14 7.70
C ILE A 115 6.10 -5.96 7.96
N GLU A 116 6.56 -6.29 9.17
CA GLU A 116 7.96 -6.17 9.55
C GLU A 116 8.85 -7.04 8.68
N LYS A 117 8.44 -8.28 8.42
CA LYS A 117 9.18 -9.19 7.54
C LYS A 117 9.33 -8.61 6.14
N PHE A 118 8.24 -8.06 5.60
CA PHE A 118 8.26 -7.44 4.28
C PHE A 118 9.24 -6.27 4.24
N ILE A 119 9.16 -5.37 5.22
CA ILE A 119 10.01 -4.18 5.29
C ILE A 119 11.47 -4.57 5.41
N ASN A 120 11.77 -5.59 6.21
CA ASN A 120 13.15 -6.08 6.37
C ASN A 120 13.71 -6.72 5.09
N SER A 121 12.84 -7.06 4.14
CA SER A 121 13.26 -7.61 2.85
C SER A 121 13.59 -6.54 1.81
N LEU A 122 13.30 -5.28 2.10
CA LEU A 122 13.49 -4.18 1.15
C LEU A 122 14.94 -3.69 1.05
#